data_eeef7fe85391327565b0381d66e2485c
#
_entry.id   eeef7fe85391327565b0381d66e2485c
#
_cell.length_a   1.000
_cell.length_b   1.000
_cell.length_c   1.000
_cell.angle_alpha   90.00
_cell.angle_beta   90.00
_cell.angle_gamma   90.00
#
_symmetry.space_group_name_H-M   'P 1'
#
loop_
_entity.id
_entity.type
_entity.pdbx_description
1 polymer ?
#
loop_
_entity_poly.entity_id
_entity_poly.type
_entity_poly.pdbx_seq_one_letter_code
_entity_poly.pdbx_strand_id
1 'polypeptide(L)'
;FQQGMSLNSHEQIIKKAFSQKKLSAVAISINSPGGSPVQSHLIFSLIRKLATEKKVKVITFAEDVAASGGYMLACAGDEIYANPSSIIGSIGVIYSSFGLKELIKKIGIERRVHTAGKNKSTLDPFMDEKPEDIERLKKIQLDLHEQFINLVKNSRNNKLPTNNDDSLFSGEFWSGTCLLYT
;
A
#
# COMPACT_ATOMS: atom_id res chain seq x y z
N PHE A 1 10.95 -0.93 17.09
CA PHE A 1 10.41 -0.66 15.75
C PHE A 1 9.95 -1.98 15.18
N GLN A 2 8.65 -2.20 15.05
CA GLN A 2 8.13 -3.31 14.27
C GLN A 2 8.64 -3.11 12.84
N GLN A 3 9.43 -4.05 12.33
CA GLN A 3 9.86 -3.99 10.93
C GLN A 3 8.62 -4.04 10.06
N GLY A 4 8.35 -2.94 9.37
CA GLY A 4 7.25 -2.89 8.42
C GLY A 4 7.45 -3.93 7.31
N MET A 5 6.38 -4.27 6.63
CA MET A 5 6.40 -5.17 5.47
C MET A 5 7.43 -4.70 4.44
N SER A 6 8.39 -5.56 4.09
CA SER A 6 9.43 -5.25 3.10
C SER A 6 9.75 -6.47 2.24
N LEU A 7 10.21 -6.24 1.02
CA LEU A 7 10.63 -7.33 0.13
C LEU A 7 11.76 -8.15 0.79
N ASN A 8 12.73 -7.50 1.40
CA ASN A 8 13.87 -8.17 2.02
C ASN A 8 13.46 -9.20 3.10
N SER A 9 12.42 -8.90 3.87
CA SER A 9 11.93 -9.81 4.92
C SER A 9 11.08 -10.96 4.38
N HIS A 10 10.51 -10.85 3.17
CA HIS A 10 9.54 -11.81 2.64
C HIS A 10 10.04 -12.58 1.41
N GLU A 11 11.09 -12.10 0.73
CA GLU A 11 11.56 -12.64 -0.54
C GLU A 11 11.88 -14.14 -0.46
N GLN A 12 12.63 -14.55 0.56
CA GLN A 12 13.04 -15.95 0.70
C GLN A 12 11.85 -16.89 0.96
N ILE A 13 10.89 -16.45 1.78
CA ILE A 13 9.68 -17.23 2.08
C ILE A 13 8.83 -17.37 0.82
N ILE A 14 8.64 -16.28 0.08
CA ILE A 14 7.89 -16.30 -1.19
C ILE A 14 8.59 -17.24 -2.19
N LYS A 15 9.88 -17.08 -2.43
CA LYS A 15 10.62 -17.97 -3.34
C LYS A 15 10.54 -19.44 -2.92
N LYS A 16 10.61 -19.72 -1.61
CA LYS A 16 10.48 -21.08 -1.07
C LYS A 16 9.08 -21.65 -1.34
N ALA A 17 8.02 -20.87 -1.19
CA ALA A 17 6.66 -21.30 -1.51
C ALA A 17 6.53 -21.72 -2.99
N PHE A 18 7.07 -20.93 -3.90
CA PHE A 18 7.05 -21.22 -5.34
C PHE A 18 8.05 -22.29 -5.81
N SER A 19 8.96 -22.75 -4.93
CA SER A 19 9.92 -23.81 -5.26
C SER A 19 9.47 -25.22 -4.93
N GLN A 20 8.26 -25.39 -4.39
CA GLN A 20 7.73 -26.70 -4.00
C GLN A 20 7.52 -27.60 -5.22
N LYS A 21 7.79 -28.92 -5.04
CA LYS A 21 7.55 -29.92 -6.09
C LYS A 21 6.04 -30.16 -6.25
N LYS A 22 5.58 -30.36 -7.49
CA LYS A 22 4.17 -30.62 -7.83
C LYS A 22 3.22 -29.53 -7.31
N LEU A 23 3.67 -28.27 -7.37
CA LEU A 23 2.92 -27.12 -6.95
C LEU A 23 1.70 -26.90 -7.85
N SER A 24 0.49 -26.95 -7.30
CA SER A 24 -0.76 -26.68 -8.02
C SER A 24 -1.24 -25.23 -7.85
N ALA A 25 -1.02 -24.66 -6.67
CA ALA A 25 -1.33 -23.30 -6.35
C ALA A 25 -0.48 -22.81 -5.17
N VAL A 26 -0.40 -21.50 -4.99
CA VAL A 26 0.19 -20.85 -3.80
C VAL A 26 -0.91 -20.11 -3.07
N ALA A 27 -1.10 -20.42 -1.79
CA ALA A 27 -2.00 -19.71 -0.89
C ALA A 27 -1.19 -18.69 -0.06
N ILE A 28 -1.66 -17.45 -0.01
CA ILE A 28 -1.01 -16.37 0.74
C ILE A 28 -2.04 -15.78 1.71
N SER A 29 -1.76 -15.90 3.00
CA SER A 29 -2.52 -15.24 4.05
C SER A 29 -1.98 -13.84 4.28
N ILE A 30 -2.88 -12.86 4.43
CA ILE A 30 -2.55 -11.44 4.55
C ILE A 30 -3.26 -10.89 5.78
N ASN A 31 -2.47 -10.39 6.74
CA ASN A 31 -2.97 -9.61 7.86
C ASN A 31 -2.12 -8.35 7.98
N SER A 32 -2.51 -7.29 7.24
CA SER A 32 -1.71 -6.08 7.13
C SER A 32 -2.57 -4.84 6.85
N PRO A 33 -2.40 -3.76 7.63
CA PRO A 33 -3.05 -2.47 7.36
C PRO A 33 -2.36 -1.69 6.21
N GLY A 34 -1.30 -2.24 5.63
CA GLY A 34 -0.51 -1.61 4.59
C GLY A 34 0.89 -1.22 5.04
N GLY A 35 1.46 -0.21 4.41
CA GLY A 35 2.81 0.27 4.66
C GLY A 35 3.38 1.01 3.45
N SER A 36 4.69 0.88 3.23
CA SER A 36 5.37 1.53 2.11
C SER A 36 4.80 1.08 0.75
N PRO A 37 4.33 1.99 -0.09
CA PRO A 37 3.82 1.66 -1.43
C PRO A 37 4.84 0.90 -2.28
N VAL A 38 6.11 1.31 -2.21
CA VAL A 38 7.20 0.68 -2.95
C VAL A 38 7.40 -0.77 -2.49
N GLN A 39 7.42 -1.02 -1.18
CA GLN A 39 7.64 -2.37 -0.67
C GLN A 39 6.47 -3.30 -1.00
N SER A 40 5.24 -2.82 -0.88
CA SER A 40 4.05 -3.56 -1.26
C SER A 40 4.06 -3.91 -2.75
N HIS A 41 4.40 -2.94 -3.61
CA HIS A 41 4.50 -3.17 -5.05
C HIS A 41 5.62 -4.15 -5.43
N LEU A 42 6.78 -4.09 -4.77
CA LEU A 42 7.88 -5.03 -5.02
C LEU A 42 7.49 -6.47 -4.65
N ILE A 43 6.81 -6.66 -3.52
CA ILE A 43 6.31 -7.99 -3.10
C ILE A 43 5.23 -8.47 -4.07
N PHE A 44 4.25 -7.64 -4.43
CA PHE A 44 3.24 -7.93 -5.44
C PHE A 44 3.89 -8.40 -6.74
N SER A 45 4.86 -7.64 -7.25
CA SER A 45 5.56 -7.93 -8.51
C SER A 45 6.34 -9.24 -8.45
N LEU A 46 7.00 -9.54 -7.32
CA LEU A 46 7.69 -10.81 -7.12
C LEU A 46 6.72 -11.99 -7.17
N ILE A 47 5.58 -11.89 -6.47
CA ILE A 47 4.56 -12.94 -6.45
C ILE A 47 4.03 -13.18 -7.87
N ARG A 48 3.65 -12.12 -8.59
CA ARG A 48 3.11 -12.24 -9.95
C ARG A 48 4.14 -12.79 -10.94
N LYS A 49 5.40 -12.35 -10.84
CA LYS A 49 6.51 -12.88 -11.64
C LYS A 49 6.64 -14.38 -11.44
N LEU A 50 6.75 -14.85 -10.20
CA LEU A 50 6.91 -16.26 -9.87
C LEU A 50 5.69 -17.11 -10.29
N ALA A 51 4.48 -16.57 -10.10
CA ALA A 51 3.24 -17.22 -10.54
C ALA A 51 3.24 -17.46 -12.05
N THR A 52 3.64 -16.46 -12.82
CA THR A 52 3.73 -16.54 -14.28
C THR A 52 4.83 -17.52 -14.73
N GLU A 53 6.03 -17.42 -14.14
CA GLU A 53 7.14 -18.33 -14.46
C GLU A 53 6.83 -19.79 -14.16
N LYS A 54 6.15 -20.06 -13.05
CA LYS A 54 5.77 -21.42 -12.63
C LYS A 54 4.45 -21.89 -13.21
N LYS A 55 3.68 -21.01 -13.85
CA LYS A 55 2.32 -21.28 -14.35
C LYS A 55 1.39 -21.82 -13.26
N VAL A 56 1.46 -21.26 -12.07
CA VAL A 56 0.65 -21.67 -10.93
C VAL A 56 -0.29 -20.55 -10.50
N LYS A 57 -1.46 -20.94 -10.01
CA LYS A 57 -2.46 -20.04 -9.47
C LYS A 57 -2.03 -19.51 -8.11
N VAL A 58 -2.32 -18.24 -7.84
CA VAL A 58 -2.16 -17.62 -6.53
C VAL A 58 -3.53 -17.35 -5.96
N ILE A 59 -3.74 -17.73 -4.72
CA ILE A 59 -4.98 -17.47 -3.97
C ILE A 59 -4.59 -16.69 -2.72
N THR A 60 -5.21 -15.54 -2.52
CA THR A 60 -4.96 -14.69 -1.35
C THR A 60 -6.12 -14.72 -0.38
N PHE A 61 -5.81 -14.71 0.90
CA PHE A 61 -6.77 -14.74 2.00
C PHE A 61 -6.53 -13.53 2.89
N ALA A 62 -7.51 -12.65 3.00
CA ALA A 62 -7.50 -11.59 3.99
C ALA A 62 -7.92 -12.17 5.34
N GLU A 63 -7.05 -12.02 6.33
CA GLU A 63 -7.39 -12.34 7.73
C GLU A 63 -8.18 -11.17 8.34
N ASP A 64 -7.70 -10.57 9.43
CA ASP A 64 -8.39 -9.42 10.05
C ASP A 64 -8.37 -8.20 9.12
N VAL A 65 -7.21 -7.91 8.52
CA VAL A 65 -7.01 -6.70 7.69
C VAL A 65 -6.19 -7.02 6.45
N ALA A 66 -6.67 -6.57 5.30
CA ALA A 66 -5.89 -6.45 4.07
C ALA A 66 -6.19 -5.08 3.44
N ALA A 67 -5.60 -4.03 3.97
CA ALA A 67 -5.90 -2.65 3.61
C ALA A 67 -4.68 -1.93 3.03
N SER A 68 -4.89 -0.92 2.17
CA SER A 68 -3.83 -0.13 1.54
C SER A 68 -2.78 -1.04 0.87
N GLY A 69 -1.50 -0.95 1.24
CA GLY A 69 -0.46 -1.87 0.76
C GLY A 69 -0.78 -3.35 0.99
N GLY A 70 -1.55 -3.71 2.04
CA GLY A 70 -2.05 -5.05 2.27
C GLY A 70 -3.07 -5.50 1.21
N TYR A 71 -3.94 -4.59 0.77
CA TYR A 71 -4.85 -4.86 -0.34
C TYR A 71 -4.11 -4.95 -1.69
N MET A 72 -3.06 -4.14 -1.87
CA MET A 72 -2.17 -4.29 -3.03
C MET A 72 -1.59 -5.72 -3.11
N LEU A 73 -1.20 -6.30 -1.97
CA LEU A 73 -0.74 -7.70 -1.93
C LEU A 73 -1.88 -8.69 -2.18
N ALA A 74 -3.08 -8.43 -1.68
CA ALA A 74 -4.24 -9.26 -1.97
C ALA A 74 -4.51 -9.32 -3.49
N CYS A 75 -4.33 -8.20 -4.19
CA CYS A 75 -4.43 -8.12 -5.64
C CYS A 75 -3.38 -8.96 -6.40
N ALA A 76 -2.35 -9.50 -5.73
CA ALA A 76 -1.46 -10.48 -6.35
C ALA A 76 -2.14 -11.84 -6.57
N GLY A 77 -3.26 -12.11 -5.90
CA GLY A 77 -4.07 -13.31 -6.09
C GLY A 77 -4.92 -13.27 -7.36
N ASP A 78 -4.98 -14.41 -8.04
CA ASP A 78 -5.97 -14.65 -9.10
C ASP A 78 -7.39 -14.70 -8.50
N GLU A 79 -7.48 -15.14 -7.24
CA GLU A 79 -8.67 -15.09 -6.39
C GLU A 79 -8.31 -14.47 -5.05
N ILE A 80 -9.24 -13.68 -4.50
CA ILE A 80 -9.14 -13.07 -3.18
C ILE A 80 -10.30 -13.56 -2.33
N TYR A 81 -10.00 -14.10 -1.18
CA TYR A 81 -10.98 -14.51 -0.18
C TYR A 81 -10.83 -13.66 1.07
N ALA A 82 -11.94 -13.26 1.66
CA ALA A 82 -11.99 -12.52 2.90
C ALA A 82 -13.08 -13.08 3.81
N ASN A 83 -12.88 -13.00 5.11
CA ASN A 83 -13.96 -13.22 6.07
C ASN A 83 -14.95 -12.04 5.97
N PRO A 84 -16.26 -12.22 6.17
CA PRO A 84 -17.21 -11.11 6.20
C PRO A 84 -16.82 -9.96 7.14
N SER A 85 -16.09 -10.27 8.21
CA SER A 85 -15.60 -9.28 9.19
C SER A 85 -14.21 -8.74 8.90
N SER A 86 -13.52 -9.21 7.86
CA SER A 86 -12.22 -8.65 7.45
C SER A 86 -12.36 -7.21 7.02
N ILE A 87 -11.36 -6.40 7.31
CA ILE A 87 -11.26 -5.02 6.81
C ILE A 87 -10.38 -5.00 5.56
N ILE A 88 -10.94 -4.53 4.45
CA ILE A 88 -10.27 -4.55 3.13
C ILE A 88 -10.43 -3.22 2.40
N GLY A 89 -9.60 -2.98 1.39
CA GLY A 89 -9.66 -1.75 0.61
C GLY A 89 -8.63 -0.71 1.03
N SER A 90 -9.07 0.48 1.41
CA SER A 90 -8.18 1.64 1.69
C SER A 90 -7.25 1.93 0.50
N ILE A 91 -7.85 2.04 -0.71
CA ILE A 91 -7.10 2.34 -1.93
C ILE A 91 -6.86 3.84 -1.99
N GLY A 92 -5.82 4.26 -1.31
CA GLY A 92 -5.47 5.67 -1.16
C GLY A 92 -4.03 5.85 -0.70
N VAL A 93 -3.57 7.11 -0.68
CA VAL A 93 -2.23 7.50 -0.26
C VAL A 93 -2.35 8.61 0.78
N ILE A 94 -1.73 8.42 1.91
CA ILE A 94 -1.69 9.41 2.98
C ILE A 94 -0.24 9.82 3.29
N TYR A 95 -0.05 11.09 3.56
CA TYR A 95 1.10 11.62 4.29
C TYR A 95 0.58 12.31 5.54
N SER A 96 1.14 11.99 6.68
CA SER A 96 0.80 12.63 7.95
C SER A 96 2.07 13.01 8.70
N SER A 97 2.07 14.18 9.30
CA SER A 97 3.15 14.72 10.12
C SER A 97 2.57 15.56 11.25
N PHE A 98 3.43 16.00 12.15
CA PHE A 98 3.08 16.91 13.24
C PHE A 98 3.76 18.26 13.03
N GLY A 99 3.04 19.37 13.23
CA GLY A 99 3.61 20.71 13.33
C GLY A 99 4.13 20.95 14.75
N LEU A 100 5.45 21.01 14.92
CA LEU A 100 6.10 21.12 16.22
C LEU A 100 6.78 22.49 16.44
N LYS A 101 6.62 23.44 15.51
CA LYS A 101 7.27 24.75 15.57
C LYS A 101 6.99 25.49 16.87
N GLU A 102 5.71 25.59 17.26
CA GLU A 102 5.33 26.29 18.48
C GLU A 102 5.76 25.55 19.75
N LEU A 103 5.84 24.22 19.69
CA LEU A 103 6.32 23.44 20.81
C LEU A 103 7.80 23.71 21.11
N ILE A 104 8.67 23.64 20.11
CA ILE A 104 10.11 23.87 20.31
C ILE A 104 10.39 25.31 20.76
N LYS A 105 9.60 26.29 20.27
CA LYS A 105 9.68 27.68 20.71
C LYS A 105 9.35 27.83 22.19
N LYS A 106 8.30 27.16 22.66
CA LYS A 106 7.90 27.21 24.10
C LYS A 106 8.96 26.65 25.04
N ILE A 107 9.73 25.67 24.60
CA ILE A 107 10.80 25.06 25.41
C ILE A 107 12.18 25.66 25.13
N GLY A 108 12.24 26.80 24.42
CA GLY A 108 13.49 27.52 24.15
C GLY A 108 14.45 26.87 23.17
N ILE A 109 13.97 25.97 22.31
CA ILE A 109 14.78 25.34 21.26
C ILE A 109 14.64 26.13 19.96
N GLU A 110 15.78 26.47 19.35
CA GLU A 110 15.86 27.12 18.05
C GLU A 110 16.21 26.09 16.97
N ARG A 111 15.39 26.01 15.92
CA ARG A 111 15.67 25.17 14.74
C ARG A 111 16.58 25.94 13.76
N ARG A 112 17.79 25.43 13.52
CA ARG A 112 18.73 25.99 12.55
C ARG A 112 18.91 25.02 11.39
N VAL A 113 18.61 25.47 10.17
CA VAL A 113 18.66 24.65 8.96
C VAL A 113 19.54 25.35 7.93
N HIS A 114 20.56 24.65 7.50
CA HIS A 114 21.46 25.06 6.41
C HIS A 114 21.37 24.04 5.29
N THR A 115 20.94 24.44 4.09
CA THR A 115 20.75 23.53 2.96
C THR A 115 21.49 24.00 1.73
N ALA A 116 21.97 23.07 0.95
CA ALA A 116 22.32 23.27 -0.45
C ALA A 116 21.20 22.64 -1.31
N GLY A 117 20.57 23.46 -2.13
CA GLY A 117 19.37 23.11 -2.90
C GLY A 117 18.10 23.74 -2.31
N LYS A 118 17.40 24.54 -3.14
CA LYS A 118 16.25 25.37 -2.76
C LYS A 118 15.14 24.61 -2.02
N ASN A 119 14.91 23.35 -2.38
CA ASN A 119 13.79 22.56 -1.86
C ASN A 119 14.24 21.40 -0.95
N LYS A 120 15.43 21.48 -0.35
CA LYS A 120 15.98 20.39 0.44
C LYS A 120 15.31 20.22 1.80
N SER A 121 14.75 21.31 2.36
CA SER A 121 14.00 21.30 3.63
C SER A 121 12.49 21.39 3.33
N THR A 122 11.94 20.37 2.71
CA THR A 122 10.51 20.26 2.41
C THR A 122 9.78 19.63 3.59
N LEU A 123 8.64 20.23 4.01
CA LEU A 123 7.76 19.71 5.06
C LEU A 123 8.48 19.42 6.40
N ASP A 124 9.42 20.29 6.78
CA ASP A 124 10.09 20.20 8.08
C ASP A 124 9.07 20.46 9.19
N PRO A 125 8.85 19.51 10.14
CA PRO A 125 7.81 19.65 11.17
C PRO A 125 8.09 20.77 12.18
N PHE A 126 9.28 21.33 12.17
CA PHE A 126 9.69 22.43 13.04
C PHE A 126 9.67 23.80 12.36
N MET A 127 9.12 23.87 11.15
CA MET A 127 8.99 25.10 10.36
C MET A 127 7.56 25.27 9.88
N ASP A 128 7.21 26.45 9.37
CA ASP A 128 5.93 26.66 8.69
C ASP A 128 5.88 25.87 7.41
N GLU A 129 4.73 25.29 7.12
CA GLU A 129 4.48 24.64 5.82
C GLU A 129 4.44 25.69 4.71
N LYS A 130 5.07 25.39 3.58
CA LYS A 130 5.05 26.21 2.40
C LYS A 130 4.02 25.68 1.41
N PRO A 131 3.16 26.54 0.83
CA PRO A 131 2.17 26.09 -0.15
C PRO A 131 2.78 25.29 -1.31
N GLU A 132 3.96 25.69 -1.78
CA GLU A 132 4.65 24.99 -2.87
C GLU A 132 5.10 23.57 -2.49
N ASP A 133 5.42 23.35 -1.23
CA ASP A 133 5.80 22.01 -0.72
C ASP A 133 4.57 21.10 -0.63
N ILE A 134 3.44 21.65 -0.20
CA ILE A 134 2.15 20.96 -0.16
C ILE A 134 1.72 20.58 -1.59
N GLU A 135 1.84 21.49 -2.56
CA GLU A 135 1.51 21.19 -3.97
C GLU A 135 2.39 20.08 -4.55
N ARG A 136 3.70 20.11 -4.25
CA ARG A 136 4.61 19.02 -4.67
C ARG A 136 4.24 17.69 -4.05
N LEU A 137 3.93 17.68 -2.75
CA LEU A 137 3.48 16.49 -2.06
C LEU A 137 2.20 15.93 -2.69
N LYS A 138 1.20 16.79 -2.92
CA LYS A 138 -0.06 16.38 -3.56
C LYS A 138 0.15 15.75 -4.93
N LYS A 139 1.05 16.28 -5.75
CA LYS A 139 1.40 15.68 -7.06
C LYS A 139 1.92 14.26 -6.87
N ILE A 140 2.89 14.07 -5.96
CA ILE A 140 3.44 12.74 -5.68
C ILE A 140 2.34 11.78 -5.16
N GLN A 141 1.47 12.25 -4.28
CA GLN A 141 0.36 11.45 -3.77
C GLN A 141 -0.61 11.02 -4.87
N LEU A 142 -0.95 11.94 -5.78
CA LEU A 142 -1.82 11.63 -6.92
C LEU A 142 -1.19 10.61 -7.86
N ASP A 143 0.10 10.75 -8.18
CA ASP A 143 0.83 9.79 -9.02
C ASP A 143 0.85 8.39 -8.39
N LEU A 144 1.13 8.31 -7.09
CA LEU A 144 1.13 7.04 -6.36
C LEU A 144 -0.27 6.42 -6.26
N HIS A 145 -1.28 7.26 -6.07
CA HIS A 145 -2.68 6.82 -6.01
C HIS A 145 -3.15 6.28 -7.36
N GLU A 146 -2.83 6.96 -8.44
CA GLU A 146 -3.15 6.49 -9.80
C GLU A 146 -2.46 5.15 -10.12
N GLN A 147 -1.19 4.99 -9.72
CA GLN A 147 -0.49 3.71 -9.86
C GLN A 147 -1.19 2.58 -9.09
N PHE A 148 -1.67 2.87 -7.87
CA PHE A 148 -2.42 1.89 -7.09
C PHE A 148 -3.77 1.56 -7.72
N ILE A 149 -4.53 2.56 -8.17
CA ILE A 149 -5.79 2.37 -8.91
C ILE A 149 -5.57 1.48 -10.13
N ASN A 150 -4.55 1.77 -10.92
CA ASN A 150 -4.23 1.02 -12.12
C ASN A 150 -3.83 -0.44 -11.80
N LEU A 151 -3.08 -0.66 -10.72
CA LEU A 151 -2.76 -2.01 -10.24
C LEU A 151 -4.04 -2.78 -9.89
N VAL A 152 -4.97 -2.18 -9.15
CA VAL A 152 -6.24 -2.80 -8.78
C VAL A 152 -7.08 -3.08 -10.02
N LYS A 153 -7.26 -2.10 -10.90
CA LYS A 153 -8.00 -2.25 -12.16
C LYS A 153 -7.43 -3.38 -13.01
N ASN A 154 -6.13 -3.46 -13.17
CA ASN A 154 -5.47 -4.50 -13.97
C ASN A 154 -5.59 -5.89 -13.35
N SER A 155 -5.52 -5.99 -12.02
CA SER A 155 -5.59 -7.29 -11.34
C SER A 155 -7.01 -7.79 -11.13
N ARG A 156 -7.99 -6.88 -11.01
CA ARG A 156 -9.40 -7.24 -10.78
C ARG A 156 -10.26 -7.22 -12.04
N ASN A 157 -9.88 -6.45 -13.05
CA ASN A 157 -10.51 -6.37 -14.38
C ASN A 157 -12.05 -6.51 -14.35
N ASN A 158 -12.60 -7.60 -14.86
CA ASN A 158 -14.04 -7.86 -14.96
C ASN A 158 -14.75 -8.11 -13.61
N LYS A 159 -14.01 -8.08 -12.50
CA LYS A 159 -14.56 -8.26 -11.14
C LYS A 159 -14.86 -6.95 -10.43
N LEU A 160 -14.53 -5.82 -11.06
CA LEU A 160 -14.92 -4.51 -10.54
C LEU A 160 -16.33 -4.15 -10.97
N PRO A 161 -17.10 -3.40 -10.17
CA PRO A 161 -18.42 -2.91 -10.56
C PRO A 161 -18.34 -2.13 -11.86
N THR A 162 -19.31 -2.34 -12.74
CA THR A 162 -19.38 -1.63 -14.04
C THR A 162 -19.79 -0.16 -13.88
N ASN A 163 -20.44 0.16 -12.77
CA ASN A 163 -20.73 1.56 -12.43
C ASN A 163 -19.41 2.18 -11.94
N ASN A 164 -19.04 3.30 -12.56
CA ASN A 164 -17.89 4.10 -12.11
C ASN A 164 -18.14 4.59 -10.67
N ASP A 165 -17.95 3.71 -9.72
CA ASP A 165 -18.06 4.03 -8.33
C ASP A 165 -16.67 4.52 -7.86
N ASP A 166 -16.49 5.85 -7.97
CA ASP A 166 -15.27 6.52 -7.52
C ASP A 166 -15.02 6.29 -6.01
N SER A 167 -16.04 5.81 -5.28
CA SER A 167 -15.92 5.49 -3.86
C SER A 167 -14.89 4.38 -3.60
N LEU A 168 -14.76 3.39 -4.49
CA LEU A 168 -13.77 2.33 -4.37
C LEU A 168 -12.33 2.84 -4.30
N PHE A 169 -12.07 3.98 -4.89
CA PHE A 169 -10.76 4.58 -4.98
C PHE A 169 -10.59 5.83 -4.11
N SER A 170 -11.53 6.09 -3.20
CA SER A 170 -11.52 7.25 -2.31
C SER A 170 -10.60 7.11 -1.11
N GLY A 171 -10.02 5.94 -0.88
CA GLY A 171 -9.23 5.61 0.31
C GLY A 171 -10.05 5.02 1.44
N GLU A 172 -11.34 4.79 1.25
CA GLU A 172 -12.20 4.11 2.20
C GLU A 172 -11.85 2.62 2.34
N PHE A 173 -12.27 2.02 3.42
CA PHE A 173 -12.18 0.58 3.64
C PHE A 173 -13.56 0.01 3.97
N TRP A 174 -13.74 -1.25 3.65
CA TRP A 174 -15.02 -1.96 3.79
C TRP A 174 -14.85 -3.27 4.53
N SER A 175 -15.96 -3.81 5.03
CA SER A 175 -15.99 -5.19 5.50
C SER A 175 -15.88 -6.17 4.31
N GLY A 176 -15.41 -7.37 4.58
CA GLY A 176 -15.34 -8.44 3.58
C GLY A 176 -16.68 -8.75 2.93
N THR A 177 -17.79 -8.56 3.64
CA THR A 177 -19.15 -8.71 3.09
C THR A 177 -19.40 -7.76 1.92
N CYS A 178 -18.90 -6.54 1.99
CA CYS A 178 -19.11 -5.50 0.97
C CYS A 178 -18.34 -5.80 -0.34
N LEU A 179 -17.14 -6.38 -0.23
CA LEU A 179 -16.25 -6.62 -1.37
C LEU A 179 -16.37 -8.03 -1.99
N LEU A 180 -17.04 -8.98 -1.32
CA LEU A 180 -17.31 -10.31 -1.87
C LEU A 180 -18.39 -10.30 -2.96
N TYR A 181 -19.12 -9.21 -3.11
CA TYR A 181 -20.13 -9.01 -4.15
C TYR A 181 -19.64 -8.15 -5.33
N THR A 182 -18.38 -7.76 -5.32
CA THR A 182 -17.67 -7.11 -6.41
C THR A 182 -16.49 -7.97 -6.85
#